data_14370e2cd9efc25943b7b4afb9039634
#
_entry.id   14370e2cd9efc25943b7b4afb9039634
#
_cell.length_a   1.000
_cell.length_b   1.000
_cell.length_c   1.000
_cell.angle_alpha   90.00
_cell.angle_beta   90.00
_cell.angle_gamma   90.00
#
_symmetry.space_group_name_H-M   'P 1'
#
loop_
_entity.id
_entity.type
_entity.pdbx_description
1 polymer ?
#
loop_
_entity_poly.entity_id
_entity_poly.type
_entity_poly.pdbx_seq_one_letter_code
_entity_poly.pdbx_strand_id
1 'polypeptide(L)'
;MKLWLEDDVCRGTFTPRTEHCGWTGVTHGGLLFTALDEVMANWLWLQDLRGFTARAEVRYRQQVPVGTELALEARLVERRRRLIRLQGRAWRAEDRVLVAESDASFMLGS
;
A
#
# COMPACT_ATOMS: atom_id res chain seq x y z
N MET A 1 2.74 -8.50 7.94
CA MET A 1 2.83 -8.08 6.53
C MET A 1 4.16 -8.52 5.96
N LYS A 2 4.14 -9.18 4.82
CA LYS A 2 5.37 -9.54 4.10
C LYS A 2 5.46 -8.66 2.86
N LEU A 3 6.66 -8.15 2.58
CA LEU A 3 6.91 -7.27 1.44
C LEU A 3 8.15 -7.73 0.69
N TRP A 4 8.12 -7.66 -0.64
CA TRP A 4 9.26 -8.03 -1.48
C TRP A 4 9.20 -7.26 -2.80
N LEU A 5 10.37 -7.19 -3.48
CA LEU A 5 10.48 -6.52 -4.77
C LEU A 5 10.52 -7.58 -5.86
N GLU A 6 9.73 -7.36 -6.92
CA GLU A 6 9.64 -8.27 -8.06
C GLU A 6 9.49 -7.43 -9.33
N ASP A 7 10.49 -7.47 -10.20
CA ASP A 7 10.51 -6.68 -11.45
C ASP A 7 10.18 -5.20 -11.24
N ASP A 8 10.83 -4.58 -10.25
CA ASP A 8 10.63 -3.17 -9.87
C ASP A 8 9.23 -2.85 -9.34
N VAL A 9 8.46 -3.88 -9.01
CA VAL A 9 7.16 -3.72 -8.34
C VAL A 9 7.31 -4.25 -6.93
N CYS A 10 6.96 -3.44 -5.95
CA CYS A 10 6.92 -3.92 -4.57
C CYS A 10 5.60 -4.63 -4.35
N ARG A 11 5.65 -5.87 -3.88
CA ARG A 11 4.47 -6.67 -3.61
C ARG A 11 4.42 -7.05 -2.15
N GLY A 12 3.24 -7.33 -1.66
CA GLY A 12 3.10 -7.73 -0.28
C GLY A 12 1.81 -8.49 -0.04
N THR A 13 1.71 -9.04 1.15
CA THR A 13 0.50 -9.69 1.64
C THR A 13 0.19 -9.18 3.03
N PHE A 14 -1.08 -9.05 3.34
CA PHE A 14 -1.53 -8.58 4.64
C PHE A 14 -2.91 -9.15 4.94
N THR A 15 -3.09 -9.65 6.15
CA THR A 15 -4.40 -10.15 6.60
C THR A 15 -4.80 -9.39 7.85
N PRO A 16 -5.86 -8.55 7.79
CA PRO A 16 -6.34 -7.86 8.99
C PRO A 16 -6.81 -8.84 10.06
N ARG A 17 -6.43 -8.56 11.30
CA ARG A 17 -6.80 -9.38 12.45
C ARG A 17 -7.86 -8.69 13.28
N THR A 18 -8.39 -9.40 14.27
CA THR A 18 -9.40 -8.88 15.16
C THR A 18 -9.02 -7.55 15.80
N GLU A 19 -7.77 -7.40 16.22
CA GLU A 19 -7.27 -6.16 16.82
C GLU A 19 -7.22 -4.99 15.84
N HIS A 20 -7.37 -5.27 14.55
CA HIS A 20 -7.39 -4.26 13.50
C HIS A 20 -8.82 -3.85 13.11
N CYS A 21 -9.81 -4.37 13.80
CA CYS A 21 -11.20 -4.03 13.52
C CYS A 21 -11.49 -2.59 13.90
N GLY A 22 -12.20 -1.90 13.02
CA GLY A 22 -12.79 -0.64 13.40
C GLY A 22 -14.04 -0.94 14.20
N TRP A 23 -14.97 -1.70 13.60
CA TRP A 23 -16.29 -1.88 14.18
C TRP A 23 -17.05 -2.92 13.34
N THR A 24 -17.78 -3.77 14.02
CA THR A 24 -18.54 -4.87 13.42
C THR A 24 -17.73 -5.80 12.50
N GLY A 25 -16.46 -6.06 12.86
CA GLY A 25 -15.64 -7.02 12.12
C GLY A 25 -15.09 -6.53 10.79
N VAL A 26 -15.18 -5.21 10.54
CA VAL A 26 -14.68 -4.60 9.32
C VAL A 26 -13.36 -3.88 9.61
N THR A 27 -12.40 -4.04 8.72
CA THR A 27 -11.08 -3.39 8.84
C THR A 27 -11.23 -1.87 8.76
N HIS A 28 -10.60 -1.18 9.68
CA HIS A 28 -10.59 0.28 9.70
C HIS A 28 -9.86 0.83 8.47
N GLY A 29 -10.45 1.87 7.84
CA GLY A 29 -9.87 2.49 6.66
C GLY A 29 -8.46 3.02 6.88
N GLY A 30 -8.16 3.53 8.08
CA GLY A 30 -6.83 3.98 8.43
C GLY A 30 -5.77 2.88 8.35
N LEU A 31 -6.17 1.64 8.62
CA LEU A 31 -5.26 0.50 8.50
C LEU A 31 -4.96 0.19 7.04
N LEU A 32 -5.96 0.29 6.16
CA LEU A 32 -5.74 0.11 4.72
C LEU A 32 -4.82 1.20 4.18
N PHE A 33 -4.98 2.43 4.65
CA PHE A 33 -4.08 3.53 4.31
C PHE A 33 -2.65 3.17 4.72
N THR A 34 -2.48 2.71 5.95
CA THR A 34 -1.16 2.33 6.48
C THR A 34 -0.54 1.21 5.65
N ALA A 35 -1.32 0.20 5.29
CA ALA A 35 -0.82 -0.91 4.48
C ALA A 35 -0.36 -0.45 3.10
N LEU A 36 -1.12 0.44 2.46
CA LEU A 36 -0.75 1.00 1.17
C LEU A 36 0.49 1.89 1.29
N ASP A 37 0.55 2.71 2.33
CA ASP A 37 1.72 3.56 2.59
C ASP A 37 2.97 2.71 2.78
N GLU A 38 2.84 1.61 3.54
CA GLU A 38 3.96 0.69 3.79
C GLU A 38 4.48 0.05 2.51
N VAL A 39 3.59 -0.44 1.64
CA VAL A 39 4.04 -1.08 0.41
C VAL A 39 4.72 -0.07 -0.52
N MET A 40 4.25 1.18 -0.55
CA MET A 40 4.89 2.22 -1.33
C MET A 40 6.21 2.67 -0.72
N ALA A 41 6.26 2.85 0.60
CA ALA A 41 7.50 3.21 1.28
C ALA A 41 8.57 2.12 1.12
N ASN A 42 8.17 0.86 1.14
CA ASN A 42 9.09 -0.26 0.93
C ASN A 42 9.57 -0.35 -0.52
N TRP A 43 8.80 0.13 -1.49
CA TRP A 43 9.28 0.26 -2.85
C TRP A 43 10.57 1.10 -2.86
N LEU A 44 10.56 2.22 -2.13
CA LEU A 44 11.75 3.06 -2.00
C LEU A 44 12.86 2.34 -1.23
N TRP A 45 12.52 1.79 -0.08
CA TRP A 45 13.50 1.14 0.79
C TRP A 45 14.22 0.00 0.08
N LEU A 46 13.49 -0.85 -0.64
CA LEU A 46 14.06 -1.99 -1.34
C LEU A 46 14.87 -1.59 -2.59
N GLN A 47 14.70 -0.36 -3.06
CA GLN A 47 15.50 0.23 -4.13
C GLN A 47 16.70 1.03 -3.57
N ASP A 48 16.90 0.94 -2.26
CA ASP A 48 17.95 1.68 -1.56
C ASP A 48 17.77 3.20 -1.64
N LEU A 49 16.53 3.63 -1.72
CA LEU A 49 16.17 5.06 -1.72
C LEU A 49 15.59 5.44 -0.37
N ARG A 50 15.81 6.68 0.03
CA ARG A 50 15.30 7.19 1.31
C ARG A 50 14.55 8.48 1.04
N GLY A 51 13.35 8.57 1.57
CA GLY A 51 12.51 9.73 1.39
C GLY A 51 11.33 9.73 2.34
N PHE A 52 10.49 10.72 2.19
CA PHE A 52 9.28 10.85 3.02
C PHE A 52 8.07 11.08 2.13
N THR A 53 6.90 10.72 2.63
CA THR A 53 5.64 10.94 1.95
C THR A 53 5.33 12.43 1.92
N ALA A 54 5.30 13.01 0.73
CA ALA A 54 4.97 14.41 0.55
C ALA A 54 3.47 14.61 0.36
N ARG A 55 2.81 13.64 -0.28
CA ARG A 55 1.39 13.68 -0.54
C ARG A 55 0.88 12.26 -0.75
N ALA A 56 -0.32 11.97 -0.27
CA ALA A 56 -0.96 10.68 -0.50
C ALA A 56 -2.47 10.89 -0.62
N GLU A 57 -3.07 10.17 -1.56
CA GLU A 57 -4.50 10.15 -1.78
C GLU A 57 -4.94 8.70 -1.84
N VAL A 58 -5.95 8.33 -1.06
CA VAL A 58 -6.44 6.95 -1.00
C VAL A 58 -7.91 6.91 -1.38
N ARG A 59 -8.26 5.93 -2.19
CA ARG A 59 -9.65 5.65 -2.56
C ARG A 59 -10.02 4.27 -2.05
N TYR A 60 -11.06 4.21 -1.24
CA TYR A 60 -11.57 2.97 -0.68
C TYR A 60 -12.71 2.48 -1.56
N ARG A 61 -12.62 1.25 -2.05
CA ARG A 61 -13.60 0.69 -2.97
C ARG A 61 -14.56 -0.28 -2.31
N GLN A 62 -14.06 -1.04 -1.34
CA GLN A 62 -14.81 -2.11 -0.69
C GLN A 62 -14.44 -2.16 0.78
N GLN A 63 -15.37 -2.61 1.60
CA GLN A 63 -15.05 -2.95 2.98
C GLN A 63 -14.29 -4.26 3.01
N VAL A 64 -13.42 -4.40 4.00
CA VAL A 64 -12.58 -5.60 4.14
C VAL A 64 -12.91 -6.29 5.45
N PRO A 65 -13.59 -7.44 5.42
CA PRO A 65 -13.83 -8.21 6.63
C PRO A 65 -12.51 -8.72 7.23
N VAL A 66 -12.50 -8.84 8.55
CA VAL A 66 -11.36 -9.41 9.27
C VAL A 66 -11.10 -10.82 8.74
N GLY A 67 -9.83 -11.17 8.59
CA GLY A 67 -9.42 -12.48 8.10
C GLY A 67 -9.30 -12.58 6.59
N THR A 68 -9.66 -11.52 5.86
CA THR A 68 -9.52 -11.51 4.42
C THR A 68 -8.06 -11.23 4.05
N GLU A 69 -7.43 -12.15 3.33
CA GLU A 69 -6.06 -11.92 2.86
C GLU A 69 -6.06 -10.90 1.73
N LEU A 70 -5.18 -9.93 1.84
CA LEU A 70 -5.02 -8.89 0.83
C LEU A 70 -3.68 -9.05 0.13
N ALA A 71 -3.69 -8.86 -1.19
CA ALA A 71 -2.48 -8.72 -1.98
C ALA A 71 -2.24 -7.23 -2.19
N LEU A 72 -1.00 -6.80 -1.96
CA LEU A 72 -0.61 -5.40 -2.06
C LEU A 72 0.41 -5.23 -3.18
N GLU A 73 0.40 -4.04 -3.79
CA GLU A 73 1.32 -3.74 -4.88
C GLU A 73 1.63 -2.25 -4.88
N ALA A 74 2.90 -1.89 -5.13
CA ALA A 74 3.32 -0.52 -5.38
C ALA A 74 4.15 -0.48 -6.66
N ARG A 75 3.81 0.44 -7.54
CA ARG A 75 4.48 0.64 -8.83
C ARG A 75 4.93 2.07 -9.00
N LEU A 76 6.04 2.25 -9.69
CA LEU A 76 6.50 3.57 -10.10
C LEU A 76 5.58 4.12 -11.19
N VAL A 77 5.08 5.33 -10.99
CA VAL A 77 4.32 6.06 -12.00
C VAL A 77 5.23 7.06 -12.70
N GLU A 78 6.01 7.82 -11.94
CA GLU A 78 6.86 8.86 -12.48
C GLU A 78 8.02 9.16 -11.53
N ARG A 79 9.17 9.43 -12.08
CA ARG A 79 10.30 9.91 -11.30
C ARG A 79 10.85 11.17 -11.97
N ARG A 80 10.94 12.25 -11.21
CA ARG A 80 11.48 13.52 -11.67
C ARG A 80 12.36 14.10 -10.60
N ARG A 81 13.69 14.04 -10.83
CA ARG A 81 14.68 14.49 -9.85
C ARG A 81 14.50 13.73 -8.53
N ARG A 82 14.17 14.42 -7.44
CA ARG A 82 13.96 13.78 -6.14
C ARG A 82 12.51 13.47 -5.84
N LEU A 83 11.62 13.76 -6.78
CA LEU A 83 10.20 13.46 -6.62
C LEU A 83 9.89 12.11 -7.25
N ILE A 84 9.31 11.21 -6.48
CA ILE A 84 8.88 9.90 -6.95
C ILE A 84 7.39 9.78 -6.72
N ARG A 85 6.66 9.45 -7.77
CA ARG A 85 5.22 9.17 -7.69
C ARG A 85 5.00 7.69 -7.84
N LEU A 86 4.29 7.12 -6.87
CA LEU A 86 3.96 5.71 -6.84
C LEU A 86 2.46 5.51 -6.80
N GLN A 87 2.02 4.37 -7.31
CA GLN A 87 0.64 3.92 -7.18
C GLN A 87 0.63 2.65 -6.34
N GLY A 88 -0.22 2.64 -5.31
CA GLY A 88 -0.42 1.47 -4.48
C GLY A 88 -1.82 0.92 -4.70
N ARG A 89 -1.94 -0.40 -4.64
CA ARG A 89 -3.22 -1.10 -4.79
C ARG A 89 -3.31 -2.25 -3.80
N ALA A 90 -4.53 -2.50 -3.34
CA ALA A 90 -4.82 -3.63 -2.46
C ALA A 90 -6.02 -4.38 -3.03
N TRP A 91 -5.88 -5.69 -3.19
CA TRP A 91 -6.93 -6.58 -3.69
C TRP A 91 -7.21 -7.67 -2.68
N ARG A 92 -8.42 -8.21 -2.69
CA ARG A 92 -8.65 -9.48 -2.02
C ARG A 92 -7.91 -10.57 -2.80
N ALA A 93 -7.06 -11.31 -2.11
CA ALA A 93 -6.24 -12.34 -2.76
C ALA A 93 -7.10 -13.43 -3.41
N GLU A 94 -8.23 -13.75 -2.76
CA GLU A 94 -9.12 -14.83 -3.18
C GLU A 94 -9.74 -14.60 -4.58
N ASP A 95 -10.30 -13.41 -4.82
CA ASP A 95 -11.06 -13.15 -6.05
C ASP A 95 -10.52 -11.97 -6.85
N ARG A 96 -9.43 -11.37 -6.41
CA ARG A 96 -8.77 -10.24 -7.07
C ARG A 96 -9.63 -8.98 -7.18
N VAL A 97 -10.61 -8.85 -6.29
CA VAL A 97 -11.42 -7.63 -6.25
C VAL A 97 -10.62 -6.50 -5.60
N LEU A 98 -10.53 -5.38 -6.27
CA LEU A 98 -9.82 -4.20 -5.77
C LEU A 98 -10.57 -3.61 -4.59
N VAL A 99 -9.90 -3.47 -3.44
CA VAL A 99 -10.52 -2.94 -2.23
C VAL A 99 -10.08 -1.51 -1.93
N ALA A 100 -8.86 -1.14 -2.33
CA ALA A 100 -8.37 0.21 -2.14
C ALA A 100 -7.22 0.49 -3.11
N GLU A 101 -7.01 1.77 -3.41
CA GLU A 101 -5.87 2.20 -4.22
C GLU A 101 -5.39 3.55 -3.73
N SER A 102 -4.12 3.84 -3.97
CA SER A 102 -3.50 5.07 -3.52
C SER A 102 -2.57 5.63 -4.58
N ASP A 103 -2.55 6.96 -4.69
CA ASP A 103 -1.53 7.68 -5.44
C ASP A 103 -0.76 8.52 -4.45
N ALA A 104 0.56 8.39 -4.44
CA ALA A 104 1.39 9.11 -3.50
C ALA A 104 2.64 9.65 -4.14
N SER A 105 3.10 10.78 -3.61
CA SER A 105 4.36 11.39 -4.01
C SER A 105 5.31 11.34 -2.83
N PHE A 106 6.55 10.96 -3.11
CA PHE A 106 7.61 10.88 -2.11
C PHE A 106 8.74 11.81 -2.52
N MET A 107 9.28 12.52 -1.54
CA MET A 107 10.44 13.37 -1.77
C MET A 107 11.67 12.67 -1.22
N LEU A 108 12.66 12.43 -2.08
CA LEU A 108 13.90 11.80 -1.66
C LEU A 108 14.75 12.76 -0.84
N GLY A 109 15.39 12.24 0.20
CA GLY A 109 16.37 12.98 0.94
C GLY A 109 17.65 13.17 0.15
N SER A 110 18.45 14.15 0.53
CA SER A 110 19.74 14.41 -0.10
C SER A 110 20.81 13.47 0.43
#